data_1b4312eb8cebec77bb536aad391ea4cf
#
_entry.id   1b4312eb8cebec77bb536aad391ea4cf
#
_cell.length_a   1.000
_cell.length_b   1.000
_cell.length_c   1.000
_cell.angle_alpha   90.00
_cell.angle_beta   90.00
_cell.angle_gamma   90.00
#
_symmetry.space_group_name_H-M   'P 1'
#
loop_
_entity.id
_entity.type
_entity.pdbx_description
1 polymer ?
#
loop_
_entity_poly.entity_id
_entity_poly.type
_entity_poly.pdbx_seq_one_letter_code
_entity_poly.pdbx_strand_id
1 'polypeptide(L)'
;VKQVNRAFKYGKYTYFADEKGYVTAKKRGSTYYTPAGKKMNPNQLATFLSKQIVKQITNSRMSKEQKLQTCFNWVIRKYYYTWRRFDQAGKYWPGVNANDHFIYGKGDCIADASAFAYLAKAIGYKKVYVCADAQQSNNNAHSWAEINGRVYDPLFAEAKSYSKYYGASYGTYGLYPILRYRLS
;
A
#
# COMPACT_ATOMS: atom_id res chain seq x y z
N VAL A 1 20.88 -26.05 -0.95
CA VAL A 1 19.69 -25.98 -0.08
C VAL A 1 18.70 -24.99 -0.67
N LYS A 2 17.44 -25.42 -0.85
CA LYS A 2 16.37 -24.55 -1.37
C LYS A 2 16.10 -23.42 -0.39
N GLN A 3 16.14 -22.17 -0.86
CA GLN A 3 15.81 -21.00 -0.06
C GLN A 3 14.31 -20.75 -0.14
N VAL A 4 13.61 -20.80 0.98
CA VAL A 4 12.16 -20.61 1.02
C VAL A 4 11.78 -19.50 1.99
N ASN A 5 10.80 -18.69 1.60
CA ASN A 5 10.20 -17.63 2.40
C ASN A 5 11.21 -16.68 3.09
N ARG A 6 12.34 -16.38 2.41
CA ARG A 6 13.43 -15.57 2.98
C ARG A 6 14.18 -14.76 1.92
N ALA A 7 14.89 -13.73 2.38
CA ALA A 7 15.90 -13.05 1.59
C ALA A 7 17.27 -13.73 1.77
N PHE A 8 18.06 -13.78 0.68
CA PHE A 8 19.45 -14.28 0.70
C PHE A 8 20.32 -13.51 -0.29
N LYS A 9 21.60 -13.38 0.03
CA LYS A 9 22.58 -12.72 -0.83
C LYS A 9 23.22 -13.73 -1.78
N TYR A 10 23.36 -13.33 -3.05
CA TYR A 10 24.18 -14.03 -4.02
C TYR A 10 24.80 -13.02 -4.99
N GLY A 11 26.13 -13.00 -5.06
CA GLY A 11 26.86 -11.96 -5.78
C GLY A 11 26.49 -10.55 -5.27
N LYS A 12 26.20 -9.64 -6.17
CA LYS A 12 25.86 -8.24 -5.88
C LYS A 12 24.37 -7.99 -5.58
N TYR A 13 23.55 -9.05 -5.52
CA TYR A 13 22.12 -8.95 -5.31
C TYR A 13 21.67 -9.61 -4.01
N THR A 14 20.63 -9.04 -3.41
CA THR A 14 19.77 -9.74 -2.45
C THR A 14 18.56 -10.27 -3.21
N TYR A 15 18.28 -11.56 -3.11
CA TYR A 15 17.15 -12.24 -3.71
C TYR A 15 16.07 -12.47 -2.66
N PHE A 16 14.82 -12.42 -3.06
CA PHE A 16 13.67 -12.69 -2.21
C PHE A 16 12.93 -13.91 -2.75
N ALA A 17 12.85 -14.96 -1.96
CA ALA A 17 12.15 -16.19 -2.31
C ALA A 17 10.81 -16.30 -1.56
N ASP A 18 9.79 -16.82 -2.24
CA ASP A 18 8.51 -17.14 -1.64
C ASP A 18 8.54 -18.48 -0.85
N GLU A 19 7.39 -18.89 -0.33
CA GLU A 19 7.22 -20.13 0.43
C GLU A 19 7.50 -21.40 -0.40
N LYS A 20 7.40 -21.30 -1.73
CA LYS A 20 7.72 -22.38 -2.68
C LYS A 20 9.19 -22.34 -3.12
N GLY A 21 9.93 -21.29 -2.75
CA GLY A 21 11.32 -21.06 -3.10
C GLY A 21 11.53 -20.43 -4.48
N TYR A 22 10.48 -19.89 -5.11
CA TYR A 22 10.64 -19.09 -6.32
C TYR A 22 11.11 -17.68 -5.99
N VAL A 23 12.06 -17.18 -6.77
CA VAL A 23 12.51 -15.79 -6.65
C VAL A 23 11.39 -14.86 -7.10
N THR A 24 10.95 -13.97 -6.22
CA THR A 24 9.89 -12.98 -6.48
C THR A 24 10.42 -11.59 -6.74
N ALA A 25 11.64 -11.29 -6.27
CA ALA A 25 12.33 -10.02 -6.49
C ALA A 25 13.85 -10.18 -6.30
N LYS A 26 14.59 -9.18 -6.82
CA LYS A 26 16.02 -8.97 -6.55
C LYS A 26 16.22 -7.52 -6.13
N LYS A 27 17.23 -7.25 -5.27
CA LYS A 27 17.60 -5.89 -4.84
C LYS A 27 19.11 -5.69 -4.99
N ARG A 28 19.50 -4.52 -5.51
CA ARG A 28 20.89 -4.06 -5.53
C ARG A 28 20.93 -2.60 -5.06
N GLY A 29 21.62 -2.32 -3.98
CA GLY A 29 21.51 -1.02 -3.31
C GLY A 29 20.07 -0.72 -2.92
N SER A 30 19.53 0.43 -3.29
CA SER A 30 18.13 0.81 -3.07
C SER A 30 17.18 0.38 -4.19
N THR A 31 17.70 -0.19 -5.29
CA THR A 31 16.89 -0.52 -6.48
C THR A 31 16.38 -1.96 -6.45
N TYR A 32 15.08 -2.13 -6.72
CA TYR A 32 14.42 -3.42 -6.82
C TYR A 32 14.17 -3.80 -8.28
N TYR A 33 14.28 -5.09 -8.55
CA TYR A 33 14.13 -5.68 -9.88
C TYR A 33 13.16 -6.87 -9.83
N THR A 34 12.44 -7.10 -10.93
CA THR A 34 11.67 -8.33 -11.14
C THR A 34 12.62 -9.55 -11.17
N PRO A 35 12.10 -10.77 -11.05
CA PRO A 35 12.90 -11.99 -11.23
C PRO A 35 13.70 -12.00 -12.55
N ALA A 36 13.08 -11.50 -13.63
CA ALA A 36 13.70 -11.39 -14.95
C ALA A 36 14.78 -10.30 -15.05
N GLY A 37 15.01 -9.52 -13.98
CA GLY A 37 16.05 -8.48 -13.95
C GLY A 37 15.62 -7.09 -14.43
N LYS A 38 14.35 -6.88 -14.76
CA LYS A 38 13.83 -5.55 -15.11
C LYS A 38 13.59 -4.72 -13.85
N LYS A 39 14.01 -3.45 -13.85
CA LYS A 39 13.72 -2.52 -12.74
C LYS A 39 12.22 -2.43 -12.49
N MET A 40 11.79 -2.57 -11.26
CA MET A 40 10.39 -2.44 -10.88
C MET A 40 9.92 -0.99 -11.05
N ASN A 41 8.75 -0.80 -11.67
CA ASN A 41 8.06 0.48 -11.60
C ASN A 41 7.45 0.68 -10.19
N PRO A 42 7.01 1.90 -9.82
CA PRO A 42 6.50 2.17 -8.48
C PRO A 42 5.34 1.26 -8.04
N ASN A 43 4.41 0.91 -8.92
CA ASN A 43 3.28 0.03 -8.59
C ASN A 43 3.75 -1.42 -8.33
N GLN A 44 4.70 -1.92 -9.11
CA GLN A 44 5.30 -3.24 -8.89
C GLN A 44 6.06 -3.30 -7.57
N LEU A 45 6.80 -2.24 -7.24
CA LEU A 45 7.51 -2.13 -5.96
C LEU A 45 6.53 -2.10 -4.79
N ALA A 46 5.47 -1.29 -4.86
CA ALA A 46 4.44 -1.22 -3.83
C ALA A 46 3.74 -2.59 -3.63
N THR A 47 3.44 -3.30 -4.73
CA THR A 47 2.90 -4.68 -4.67
C THR A 47 3.87 -5.64 -3.98
N PHE A 48 5.16 -5.54 -4.26
CA PHE A 48 6.15 -6.38 -3.61
C PHE A 48 6.29 -6.06 -2.12
N LEU A 49 6.47 -4.78 -1.78
CA LEU A 49 6.65 -4.34 -0.39
C LEU A 49 5.42 -4.64 0.48
N SER A 50 4.20 -4.40 -0.03
CA SER A 50 2.98 -4.70 0.71
C SER A 50 2.86 -6.19 1.09
N LYS A 51 3.25 -7.10 0.19
CA LYS A 51 3.30 -8.54 0.50
C LYS A 51 4.32 -8.86 1.60
N GLN A 52 5.49 -8.21 1.61
CA GLN A 52 6.48 -8.40 2.67
C GLN A 52 5.95 -7.88 4.01
N ILE A 53 5.34 -6.70 4.02
CA ILE A 53 4.78 -6.10 5.24
C ILE A 53 3.66 -6.97 5.80
N VAL A 54 2.69 -7.40 4.97
CA VAL A 54 1.59 -8.28 5.42
C VAL A 54 2.14 -9.55 6.09
N LYS A 55 3.17 -10.18 5.51
CA LYS A 55 3.83 -11.35 6.14
C LYS A 55 4.45 -11.05 7.49
N GLN A 56 4.97 -9.84 7.70
CA GLN A 56 5.62 -9.44 8.96
C GLN A 56 4.62 -9.12 10.06
N ILE A 57 3.49 -8.51 9.72
CA ILE A 57 2.53 -7.98 10.70
C ILE A 57 1.29 -8.86 10.91
N THR A 58 1.13 -9.92 10.11
CA THR A 58 0.00 -10.87 10.20
C THR A 58 0.49 -12.31 10.25
N ASN A 59 -0.39 -13.25 10.60
CA ASN A 59 -0.09 -14.68 10.60
C ASN A 59 -1.24 -15.51 10.02
N SER A 60 -1.03 -16.82 9.87
CA SER A 60 -1.99 -17.75 9.27
C SER A 60 -3.27 -17.98 10.10
N ARG A 61 -3.24 -17.67 11.40
CA ARG A 61 -4.41 -17.85 12.31
C ARG A 61 -5.39 -16.68 12.22
N MET A 62 -4.96 -15.54 11.68
CA MET A 62 -5.82 -14.36 11.52
C MET A 62 -6.82 -14.56 10.38
N SER A 63 -8.09 -14.19 10.63
CA SER A 63 -9.07 -14.05 9.55
C SER A 63 -8.67 -12.94 8.57
N LYS A 64 -9.34 -12.90 7.44
CA LYS A 64 -9.08 -11.86 6.43
C LYS A 64 -9.38 -10.45 6.97
N GLU A 65 -10.43 -10.32 7.76
CA GLU A 65 -10.85 -9.10 8.43
C GLU A 65 -9.85 -8.68 9.51
N GLN A 66 -9.37 -9.61 10.31
CA GLN A 66 -8.32 -9.34 11.31
C GLN A 66 -7.03 -8.86 10.65
N LYS A 67 -6.62 -9.46 9.52
CA LYS A 67 -5.48 -8.98 8.74
C LYS A 67 -5.70 -7.57 8.21
N LEU A 68 -6.92 -7.28 7.70
CA LEU A 68 -7.26 -5.96 7.19
C LEU A 68 -7.16 -4.89 8.29
N GLN A 69 -7.74 -5.17 9.46
CA GLN A 69 -7.67 -4.28 10.63
C GLN A 69 -6.23 -4.10 11.13
N THR A 70 -5.45 -5.17 11.17
CA THR A 70 -4.02 -5.09 11.54
C THR A 70 -3.25 -4.20 10.58
N CYS A 71 -3.48 -4.33 9.26
CA CYS A 71 -2.87 -3.48 8.25
C CYS A 71 -3.30 -2.02 8.38
N PHE A 72 -4.58 -1.76 8.64
CA PHE A 72 -5.08 -0.41 8.86
C PHE A 72 -4.41 0.25 10.08
N ASN A 73 -4.36 -0.48 11.20
CA ASN A 73 -3.70 -0.01 12.43
C ASN A 73 -2.19 0.20 12.23
N TRP A 74 -1.56 -0.58 11.36
CA TRP A 74 -0.15 -0.38 11.01
C TRP A 74 0.06 0.92 10.22
N VAL A 75 -0.86 1.26 9.30
CA VAL A 75 -0.78 2.50 8.51
C VAL A 75 -0.94 3.73 9.41
N ILE A 76 -1.99 3.79 10.24
CA ILE A 76 -2.28 4.96 11.07
C ILE A 76 -1.25 5.24 12.17
N ARG A 77 -0.34 4.31 12.46
CA ARG A 77 0.77 4.52 13.40
C ARG A 77 1.99 5.19 12.79
N LYS A 78 1.94 5.56 11.51
CA LYS A 78 3.06 6.18 10.81
C LYS A 78 2.98 7.70 10.94
N TYR A 79 4.11 8.34 10.68
CA TYR A 79 4.22 9.79 10.85
C TYR A 79 3.56 10.52 9.67
N TYR A 80 2.60 11.42 9.94
CA TYR A 80 2.04 12.31 8.93
C TYR A 80 3.05 13.35 8.50
N TYR A 81 3.32 13.41 7.20
CA TYR A 81 4.21 14.41 6.62
C TYR A 81 3.96 14.60 5.13
N THR A 82 3.52 15.80 4.74
CA THR A 82 3.32 16.19 3.34
C THR A 82 4.64 16.66 2.75
N TRP A 83 5.30 15.80 1.97
CA TRP A 83 6.55 16.12 1.31
C TRP A 83 6.52 15.92 -0.21
N ARG A 84 5.48 15.30 -0.71
CA ARG A 84 5.27 15.05 -2.13
C ARG A 84 4.03 15.77 -2.61
N ARG A 85 4.16 16.51 -3.69
CA ARG A 85 3.01 17.09 -4.37
C ARG A 85 2.29 16.01 -5.18
N PHE A 86 0.96 16.02 -5.18
CA PHE A 86 0.15 15.02 -5.87
C PHE A 86 0.33 15.09 -7.40
N ASP A 87 0.43 16.29 -7.97
CA ASP A 87 0.66 16.53 -9.39
C ASP A 87 2.01 15.96 -9.89
N GLN A 88 2.99 15.80 -9.02
CA GLN A 88 4.33 15.29 -9.36
C GLN A 88 4.44 13.76 -9.27
N ALA A 89 3.45 13.06 -8.76
CA ALA A 89 3.50 11.60 -8.60
C ALA A 89 3.32 10.83 -9.94
N GLY A 90 2.80 11.47 -10.98
CA GLY A 90 2.67 10.91 -12.34
C GLY A 90 1.71 9.72 -12.41
N LYS A 91 1.78 8.97 -13.52
CA LYS A 91 0.85 7.85 -13.80
C LYS A 91 0.89 6.70 -12.79
N TYR A 92 1.99 6.55 -12.05
CA TYR A 92 2.15 5.53 -11.01
C TYR A 92 1.89 6.08 -9.60
N TRP A 93 1.13 7.16 -9.48
CA TRP A 93 0.89 7.87 -8.24
C TRP A 93 0.48 6.99 -7.04
N PRO A 94 -0.36 5.93 -7.19
CA PRO A 94 -0.67 5.09 -6.03
C PRO A 94 0.56 4.34 -5.52
N GLY A 95 1.38 3.79 -6.43
CA GLY A 95 2.61 3.09 -6.04
C GLY A 95 3.68 4.04 -5.51
N VAL A 96 3.81 5.25 -6.08
CA VAL A 96 4.76 6.26 -5.59
C VAL A 96 4.43 6.63 -4.14
N ASN A 97 3.18 6.98 -3.85
CA ASN A 97 2.74 7.38 -2.52
C ASN A 97 2.77 6.20 -1.52
N ALA A 98 2.35 5.01 -1.93
CA ALA A 98 2.47 3.82 -1.08
C ALA A 98 3.93 3.51 -0.71
N ASN A 99 4.87 3.66 -1.65
CA ASN A 99 6.30 3.45 -1.40
C ASN A 99 6.88 4.49 -0.44
N ASP A 100 6.41 5.74 -0.47
CA ASP A 100 6.80 6.75 0.51
C ASP A 100 6.44 6.29 1.93
N HIS A 101 5.23 5.79 2.12
CA HIS A 101 4.80 5.22 3.39
C HIS A 101 5.59 3.96 3.78
N PHE A 102 5.78 3.01 2.85
CA PHE A 102 6.45 1.73 3.13
C PHE A 102 7.94 1.87 3.42
N ILE A 103 8.63 2.79 2.73
CA ILE A 103 10.09 2.92 2.81
C ILE A 103 10.50 3.93 3.89
N TYR A 104 9.78 5.04 3.99
CA TYR A 104 10.16 6.14 4.87
C TYR A 104 9.28 6.25 6.12
N GLY A 105 8.18 5.49 6.19
CA GLY A 105 7.26 5.46 7.32
C GLY A 105 6.51 6.77 7.53
N LYS A 106 6.30 7.55 6.48
CA LYS A 106 5.63 8.85 6.51
C LYS A 106 4.95 9.18 5.18
N GLY A 107 3.95 10.04 5.24
CA GLY A 107 3.21 10.52 4.09
C GLY A 107 2.00 11.34 4.52
N ASP A 108 1.21 11.76 3.56
CA ASP A 108 -0.08 12.43 3.77
C ASP A 108 -1.25 11.45 3.54
N CYS A 109 -2.47 11.98 3.44
CA CYS A 109 -3.67 11.18 3.18
C CYS A 109 -3.55 10.30 1.93
N ILE A 110 -2.84 10.77 0.89
CA ILE A 110 -2.66 10.02 -0.36
C ILE A 110 -1.71 8.83 -0.13
N ALA A 111 -0.65 9.04 0.65
CA ALA A 111 0.30 7.98 0.99
C ALA A 111 -0.35 6.92 1.88
N ASP A 112 -1.12 7.33 2.89
CA ASP A 112 -1.82 6.44 3.82
C ASP A 112 -2.88 5.62 3.09
N ALA A 113 -3.73 6.26 2.29
CA ALA A 113 -4.74 5.59 1.48
C ALA A 113 -4.12 4.60 0.48
N SER A 114 -3.06 5.01 -0.20
CA SER A 114 -2.34 4.16 -1.15
C SER A 114 -1.70 2.97 -0.46
N ALA A 115 -0.98 3.19 0.64
CA ALA A 115 -0.35 2.12 1.42
C ALA A 115 -1.40 1.10 1.89
N PHE A 116 -2.49 1.55 2.49
CA PHE A 116 -3.54 0.66 2.96
C PHE A 116 -4.20 -0.13 1.82
N ALA A 117 -4.49 0.50 0.68
CA ALA A 117 -5.03 -0.18 -0.48
C ALA A 117 -4.11 -1.30 -0.99
N TYR A 118 -2.79 -1.08 -1.07
CA TYR A 118 -1.84 -2.12 -1.45
C TYR A 118 -1.75 -3.25 -0.42
N LEU A 119 -1.82 -2.96 0.87
CA LEU A 119 -1.88 -3.98 1.93
C LEU A 119 -3.16 -4.82 1.81
N ALA A 120 -4.32 -4.20 1.60
CA ALA A 120 -5.57 -4.91 1.38
C ALA A 120 -5.51 -5.82 0.13
N LYS A 121 -4.89 -5.34 -0.96
CA LYS A 121 -4.65 -6.16 -2.15
C LYS A 121 -3.74 -7.35 -1.84
N ALA A 122 -2.68 -7.16 -1.06
CA ALA A 122 -1.75 -8.22 -0.65
C ALA A 122 -2.42 -9.29 0.25
N ILE A 123 -3.43 -8.93 1.05
CA ILE A 123 -4.27 -9.86 1.82
C ILE A 123 -5.15 -10.71 0.90
N GLY A 124 -5.44 -10.24 -0.33
CA GLY A 124 -6.26 -10.95 -1.31
C GLY A 124 -7.65 -10.34 -1.55
N TYR A 125 -7.88 -9.09 -1.19
CA TYR A 125 -9.08 -8.37 -1.63
C TYR A 125 -9.00 -8.09 -3.14
N LYS A 126 -10.14 -8.29 -3.85
CA LYS A 126 -10.15 -8.19 -5.33
C LYS A 126 -10.56 -6.81 -5.83
N LYS A 127 -11.57 -6.21 -5.20
CA LYS A 127 -12.09 -4.87 -5.55
C LYS A 127 -11.46 -3.85 -4.63
N VAL A 128 -10.28 -3.36 -4.99
CA VAL A 128 -9.49 -2.39 -4.21
C VAL A 128 -9.15 -1.20 -5.09
N TYR A 129 -9.44 0.00 -4.57
CA TYR A 129 -9.17 1.25 -5.25
C TYR A 129 -8.48 2.23 -4.30
N VAL A 130 -7.65 3.10 -4.86
CA VAL A 130 -7.24 4.35 -4.22
C VAL A 130 -8.08 5.46 -4.83
N CYS A 131 -8.73 6.23 -3.98
CA CYS A 131 -9.69 7.26 -4.35
C CYS A 131 -9.21 8.63 -3.89
N ALA A 132 -9.55 9.67 -4.65
CA ALA A 132 -9.36 11.06 -4.26
C ALA A 132 -10.58 11.91 -4.67
N ASP A 133 -10.88 12.94 -3.87
CA ASP A 133 -12.00 13.87 -4.10
C ASP A 133 -11.69 14.97 -5.13
N ALA A 134 -10.51 14.92 -5.75
CA ALA A 134 -10.10 15.82 -6.82
C ALA A 134 -9.16 15.13 -7.81
N GLN A 135 -8.91 15.77 -8.95
CA GLN A 135 -7.92 15.33 -9.93
C GLN A 135 -6.50 15.53 -9.38
N GLN A 136 -5.53 14.82 -9.95
CA GLN A 136 -4.13 14.83 -9.52
C GLN A 136 -3.48 16.22 -9.60
N SER A 137 -4.01 17.13 -10.41
CA SER A 137 -3.56 18.53 -10.48
C SER A 137 -3.87 19.35 -9.22
N ASN A 138 -4.80 18.88 -8.37
CA ASN A 138 -5.13 19.53 -7.11
C ASN A 138 -4.31 18.92 -5.96
N ASN A 139 -3.32 19.67 -5.46
CA ASN A 139 -2.46 19.24 -4.36
C ASN A 139 -3.13 19.26 -2.98
N ASN A 140 -4.34 19.79 -2.87
CA ASN A 140 -5.16 19.78 -1.64
C ASN A 140 -6.20 18.65 -1.67
N ALA A 141 -6.12 17.70 -2.61
CA ALA A 141 -7.00 16.55 -2.68
C ALA A 141 -6.94 15.71 -1.40
N HIS A 142 -8.11 15.25 -0.94
CA HIS A 142 -8.20 14.23 0.10
C HIS A 142 -8.32 12.85 -0.52
N SER A 143 -7.76 11.82 0.16
CA SER A 143 -7.66 10.47 -0.40
C SER A 143 -8.03 9.41 0.64
N TRP A 144 -8.59 8.31 0.15
CA TRP A 144 -8.97 7.12 0.93
C TRP A 144 -8.83 5.84 0.11
N ALA A 145 -8.85 4.70 0.77
CA ALA A 145 -8.97 3.41 0.10
C ALA A 145 -10.43 2.97 0.02
N GLU A 146 -10.84 2.40 -1.11
CA GLU A 146 -12.12 1.73 -1.25
C GLU A 146 -11.89 0.23 -1.41
N ILE A 147 -12.50 -0.57 -0.53
CA ILE A 147 -12.38 -2.03 -0.55
C ILE A 147 -13.78 -2.63 -0.55
N ASN A 148 -14.13 -3.36 -1.63
CA ASN A 148 -15.45 -3.97 -1.81
C ASN A 148 -16.62 -2.97 -1.63
N GLY A 149 -16.43 -1.71 -2.05
CA GLY A 149 -17.44 -0.64 -1.95
C GLY A 149 -17.52 0.03 -0.57
N ARG A 150 -16.66 -0.31 0.37
CA ARG A 150 -16.54 0.36 1.67
C ARG A 150 -15.34 1.29 1.69
N VAL A 151 -15.49 2.41 2.36
CA VAL A 151 -14.48 3.46 2.51
C VAL A 151 -13.64 3.21 3.75
N TYR A 152 -12.33 3.31 3.59
CA TYR A 152 -11.33 3.24 4.65
C TYR A 152 -10.43 4.45 4.51
N ASP A 153 -10.50 5.35 5.48
CA ASP A 153 -9.73 6.59 5.50
C ASP A 153 -8.79 6.60 6.70
N PRO A 154 -7.52 6.21 6.52
CA PRO A 154 -6.58 6.12 7.64
C PRO A 154 -6.34 7.47 8.33
N LEU A 155 -6.22 8.57 7.55
CA LEU A 155 -5.97 9.89 8.12
C LEU A 155 -7.15 10.37 8.98
N PHE A 156 -8.38 10.27 8.49
CA PHE A 156 -9.56 10.67 9.27
C PHE A 156 -9.85 9.72 10.42
N ALA A 157 -9.50 8.44 10.30
CA ALA A 157 -9.62 7.50 11.40
C ALA A 157 -8.69 7.88 12.57
N GLU A 158 -7.46 8.29 12.27
CA GLU A 158 -6.52 8.77 13.27
C GLU A 158 -6.91 10.13 13.84
N ALA A 159 -7.17 11.11 12.95
CA ALA A 159 -7.36 12.51 13.35
C ALA A 159 -8.75 12.81 13.93
N LYS A 160 -9.77 12.01 13.62
CA LYS A 160 -11.18 12.30 13.97
C LYS A 160 -11.89 11.16 14.68
N SER A 161 -12.10 10.01 14.01
CA SER A 161 -12.87 8.89 14.57
C SER A 161 -12.56 7.58 13.85
N TYR A 162 -11.95 6.65 14.55
CA TYR A 162 -11.64 5.32 14.03
C TYR A 162 -12.89 4.58 13.54
N SER A 163 -13.93 4.50 14.37
CA SER A 163 -15.13 3.75 14.05
C SER A 163 -15.92 4.31 12.86
N LYS A 164 -15.87 5.63 12.68
CA LYS A 164 -16.55 6.31 11.56
C LYS A 164 -15.85 6.09 10.22
N TYR A 165 -14.51 5.98 10.22
CA TYR A 165 -13.72 5.98 8.99
C TYR A 165 -13.06 4.63 8.65
N TYR A 166 -13.38 3.59 9.43
CA TYR A 166 -13.02 2.20 9.14
C TYR A 166 -14.21 1.44 8.56
N GLY A 167 -14.26 1.25 7.26
CA GLY A 167 -15.33 0.51 6.58
C GLY A 167 -16.65 1.27 6.42
N ALA A 168 -16.60 2.59 6.30
CA ALA A 168 -17.76 3.45 6.13
C ALA A 168 -18.49 3.18 4.81
N SER A 169 -19.81 3.48 4.76
CA SER A 169 -20.52 3.64 3.51
C SER A 169 -20.25 5.04 2.93
N TYR A 170 -20.42 5.21 1.63
CA TYR A 170 -20.29 6.54 1.01
C TYR A 170 -21.32 7.54 1.55
N GLY A 171 -22.54 7.10 1.84
CA GLY A 171 -23.56 7.97 2.45
C GLY A 171 -23.18 8.50 3.84
N THR A 172 -22.44 7.71 4.63
CA THR A 172 -21.93 8.14 5.94
C THR A 172 -20.63 8.93 5.83
N TYR A 173 -19.78 8.60 4.86
CA TYR A 173 -18.49 9.24 4.66
C TYR A 173 -18.63 10.67 4.13
N GLY A 174 -19.50 10.90 3.16
CA GLY A 174 -19.86 12.22 2.64
C GLY A 174 -18.93 12.76 1.54
N LEU A 175 -17.81 12.12 1.21
CA LEU A 175 -16.96 12.44 0.07
C LEU A 175 -17.15 11.38 -1.03
N TYR A 176 -17.01 11.81 -2.29
CA TYR A 176 -17.14 10.93 -3.46
C TYR A 176 -15.90 11.05 -4.35
N PRO A 177 -15.46 9.96 -5.01
CA PRO A 177 -14.22 9.98 -5.77
C PRO A 177 -14.43 10.69 -7.12
N ILE A 178 -13.59 11.70 -7.36
CA ILE A 178 -13.36 12.29 -8.69
C ILE A 178 -12.26 11.51 -9.42
N LEU A 179 -11.25 11.07 -8.67
CA LEU A 179 -10.21 10.17 -9.16
C LEU A 179 -10.31 8.83 -8.42
N ARG A 180 -10.38 7.72 -9.20
CA ARG A 180 -10.53 6.37 -8.66
C ARG A 180 -9.63 5.40 -9.42
N TYR A 181 -8.55 4.99 -8.79
CA TYR A 181 -7.54 4.10 -9.38
C TYR A 181 -7.72 2.68 -8.87
N ARG A 182 -8.02 1.74 -9.76
CA ARG A 182 -8.13 0.31 -9.42
C ARG A 182 -6.74 -0.33 -9.34
N LEU A 183 -6.46 -1.01 -8.23
CA LEU A 183 -5.27 -1.84 -8.11
C LEU A 183 -5.49 -3.19 -8.82
N SER A 184 -4.59 -3.52 -9.76
CA SER A 184 -4.58 -4.78 -10.51
C SER A 184 -4.02 -5.95 -9.69
#